data_475b4b5fdbde600ca2cf17db85297082
#
_entry.id   475b4b5fdbde600ca2cf17db85297082
#
_cell.length_a   1.000
_cell.length_b   1.000
_cell.length_c   1.000
_cell.angle_alpha   90.00
_cell.angle_beta   90.00
_cell.angle_gamma   90.00
#
_symmetry.space_group_name_H-M   'P 1'
#
loop_
_entity.id
_entity.type
_entity.pdbx_description
1 polymer ?
#
loop_
_entity_poly.entity_id
_entity_poly.type
_entity_poly.pdbx_seq_one_letter_code
_entity_poly.pdbx_strand_id
1 'polypeptide(L)'
;MKLKKIAVLYQYDAYGFDGLKGTEIALRPYGLVPVATGTYIRGTLDVDEGLRKIMAAQAEAVVMIGTYEPCAEFIRLAKEKHFSPVFYNVSFVGADELARLLGRIDEKIIVTQVVPPPEVSGSNKELWGAREYVALLKQYYPSDRPNFVSLEGYINAKVLVEGLERAGRELNRETFINAIESIQKLDLGIANLLSFSPRDHQGLERVYFTHLQDGKFVWRNH
;
A
#
# COMPACT_ATOMS: atom_id res chain seq x y z
N MET A 1 4.01 11.25 -16.79
CA MET A 1 4.11 10.34 -17.97
C MET A 1 2.69 10.02 -18.44
N LYS A 2 2.44 10.01 -19.77
CA LYS A 2 1.13 9.55 -20.29
C LYS A 2 1.28 8.09 -20.73
N LEU A 3 1.25 7.16 -19.75
CA LEU A 3 1.28 5.72 -20.01
C LEU A 3 -0.08 5.26 -20.56
N LYS A 4 -0.08 4.44 -21.59
CA LYS A 4 -1.29 3.95 -22.25
C LYS A 4 -1.45 2.43 -22.17
N LYS A 5 -0.33 1.69 -22.14
CA LYS A 5 -0.32 0.23 -22.09
C LYS A 5 -0.09 -0.22 -20.65
N ILE A 6 -1.16 -0.41 -19.90
CA ILE A 6 -1.12 -0.80 -18.49
C ILE A 6 -1.55 -2.25 -18.37
N ALA A 7 -0.73 -3.09 -17.77
CA ALA A 7 -1.05 -4.46 -17.45
C ALA A 7 -1.26 -4.64 -15.94
N VAL A 8 -1.83 -5.77 -15.54
CA VAL A 8 -2.04 -6.11 -14.13
C VAL A 8 -1.48 -7.51 -13.86
N LEU A 9 -0.62 -7.61 -12.85
CA LEU A 9 -0.25 -8.88 -12.21
C LEU A 9 -1.03 -8.99 -10.91
N TYR A 10 -1.73 -10.11 -10.68
CA TYR A 10 -2.50 -10.24 -9.45
C TYR A 10 -2.50 -11.67 -8.89
N GLN A 11 -2.60 -11.79 -7.56
CA GLN A 11 -2.80 -13.05 -6.88
C GLN A 11 -4.17 -13.64 -7.27
N TYR A 12 -4.23 -14.91 -7.62
CA TYR A 12 -5.47 -15.54 -8.12
C TYR A 12 -6.41 -15.92 -6.97
N ASP A 13 -6.97 -14.89 -6.32
CA ASP A 13 -7.97 -15.01 -5.25
C ASP A 13 -8.79 -13.71 -5.13
N ALA A 14 -9.70 -13.63 -4.14
CA ALA A 14 -10.57 -12.47 -3.92
C ALA A 14 -9.79 -11.15 -3.80
N TYR A 15 -8.65 -11.15 -3.09
CA TYR A 15 -7.78 -9.98 -2.97
C TYR A 15 -7.27 -9.49 -4.33
N GLY A 16 -6.76 -10.40 -5.14
CA GLY A 16 -6.25 -10.04 -6.46
C GLY A 16 -7.37 -9.61 -7.43
N PHE A 17 -8.55 -10.23 -7.36
CA PHE A 17 -9.71 -9.81 -8.17
C PHE A 17 -10.21 -8.42 -7.79
N ASP A 18 -10.21 -8.06 -6.51
CA ASP A 18 -10.57 -6.71 -6.06
C ASP A 18 -9.59 -5.66 -6.60
N GLY A 19 -8.28 -5.94 -6.54
CA GLY A 19 -7.27 -5.06 -7.10
C GLY A 19 -7.34 -4.92 -8.62
N LEU A 20 -7.61 -6.02 -9.35
CA LEU A 20 -7.89 -5.98 -10.79
C LEU A 20 -9.10 -5.09 -11.08
N LYS A 21 -10.18 -5.30 -10.35
CA LYS A 21 -11.42 -4.53 -10.51
C LYS A 21 -11.21 -3.04 -10.23
N GLY A 22 -10.48 -2.72 -9.14
CA GLY A 22 -10.10 -1.34 -8.82
C GLY A 22 -9.28 -0.70 -9.94
N THR A 23 -8.33 -1.43 -10.51
CA THR A 23 -7.54 -0.95 -11.66
C THR A 23 -8.40 -0.69 -12.89
N GLU A 24 -9.31 -1.59 -13.24
CA GLU A 24 -10.25 -1.40 -14.36
C GLU A 24 -11.13 -0.16 -14.17
N ILE A 25 -11.66 0.04 -12.95
CA ILE A 25 -12.49 1.21 -12.62
C ILE A 25 -11.67 2.50 -12.75
N ALA A 26 -10.43 2.52 -12.26
CA ALA A 26 -9.55 3.68 -12.33
C ALA A 26 -9.11 4.04 -13.76
N LEU A 27 -8.97 3.07 -14.64
CA LEU A 27 -8.59 3.27 -16.05
C LEU A 27 -9.74 3.74 -16.93
N ARG A 28 -10.98 3.38 -16.59
CA ARG A 28 -12.18 3.66 -17.40
C ARG A 28 -12.39 5.13 -17.75
N PRO A 29 -12.23 6.12 -16.84
CA PRO A 29 -12.38 7.54 -17.18
C PRO A 29 -11.41 8.04 -18.25
N TYR A 30 -10.30 7.32 -18.45
CA TYR A 30 -9.27 7.65 -19.45
C TYR A 30 -9.47 6.89 -20.76
N GLY A 31 -10.56 6.10 -20.90
CA GLY A 31 -10.81 5.25 -22.07
C GLY A 31 -9.81 4.08 -22.18
N LEU A 32 -9.18 3.69 -21.06
CA LEU A 32 -8.19 2.62 -21.02
C LEU A 32 -8.77 1.36 -20.34
N VAL A 33 -8.22 0.23 -20.76
CA VAL A 33 -8.42 -1.08 -20.13
C VAL A 33 -7.04 -1.74 -19.96
N PRO A 34 -6.86 -2.69 -19.04
CA PRO A 34 -5.64 -3.47 -18.96
C PRO A 34 -5.31 -4.15 -20.30
N VAL A 35 -4.11 -3.92 -20.85
CA VAL A 35 -3.68 -4.54 -22.11
C VAL A 35 -3.35 -6.02 -21.98
N ALA A 36 -3.05 -6.47 -20.77
CA ALA A 36 -2.86 -7.88 -20.40
C ALA A 36 -3.06 -8.05 -18.90
N THR A 37 -3.39 -9.28 -18.51
CA THR A 37 -3.40 -9.72 -17.13
C THR A 37 -2.52 -10.96 -16.96
N GLY A 38 -1.73 -10.97 -15.88
CA GLY A 38 -0.99 -12.13 -15.40
C GLY A 38 -1.45 -12.51 -13.99
N THR A 39 -1.37 -13.79 -13.66
CA THR A 39 -1.76 -14.29 -12.34
C THR A 39 -0.67 -15.18 -11.76
N TYR A 40 -0.69 -15.31 -10.44
CA TYR A 40 0.04 -16.34 -9.72
C TYR A 40 -0.83 -16.92 -8.60
N ILE A 41 -0.54 -18.14 -8.18
CA ILE A 41 -1.27 -18.80 -7.08
C ILE A 41 -0.67 -18.39 -5.74
N ARG A 42 -1.51 -18.06 -4.77
CA ARG A 42 -1.08 -17.70 -3.42
C ARG A 42 -0.14 -18.77 -2.82
N GLY A 43 0.98 -18.30 -2.25
CA GLY A 43 2.02 -19.16 -1.66
C GLY A 43 2.96 -19.80 -2.68
N THR A 44 2.90 -19.38 -3.95
CA THR A 44 3.86 -19.79 -4.99
C THR A 44 4.62 -18.59 -5.53
N LEU A 45 5.73 -18.88 -6.23
CA LEU A 45 6.52 -17.90 -7.00
C LEU A 45 6.36 -18.09 -8.51
N ASP A 46 5.34 -18.83 -8.93
CA ASP A 46 5.10 -19.14 -10.35
C ASP A 46 4.45 -17.94 -11.06
N VAL A 47 5.29 -17.03 -11.52
CA VAL A 47 4.90 -15.78 -12.20
C VAL A 47 5.27 -15.77 -13.69
N ASP A 48 5.93 -16.82 -14.20
CA ASP A 48 6.48 -16.88 -15.56
C ASP A 48 5.41 -16.72 -16.66
N GLU A 49 4.28 -17.40 -16.52
CA GLU A 49 3.22 -17.29 -17.50
C GLU A 49 2.59 -15.88 -17.50
N GLY A 50 2.40 -15.30 -16.31
CA GLY A 50 1.95 -13.92 -16.14
C GLY A 50 2.91 -12.93 -16.79
N LEU A 51 4.21 -13.10 -16.56
CA LEU A 51 5.25 -12.27 -17.15
C LEU A 51 5.24 -12.38 -18.69
N ARG A 52 5.18 -13.60 -19.22
CA ARG A 52 5.15 -13.83 -20.67
C ARG A 52 3.98 -13.11 -21.35
N LYS A 53 2.78 -13.18 -20.76
CA LYS A 53 1.57 -12.50 -21.28
C LYS A 53 1.74 -10.97 -21.25
N ILE A 54 2.24 -10.43 -20.16
CA ILE A 54 2.43 -9.00 -19.95
C ILE A 54 3.53 -8.43 -20.88
N MET A 55 4.62 -9.16 -21.06
CA MET A 55 5.68 -8.81 -22.02
C MET A 55 5.17 -8.81 -23.45
N ALA A 56 4.42 -9.83 -23.86
CA ALA A 56 3.83 -9.93 -25.22
C ALA A 56 2.92 -8.76 -25.56
N ALA A 57 2.23 -8.19 -24.57
CA ALA A 57 1.41 -6.99 -24.71
C ALA A 57 2.22 -5.69 -24.72
N GLN A 58 3.53 -5.74 -24.53
CA GLN A 58 4.42 -4.58 -24.47
C GLN A 58 3.94 -3.52 -23.46
N ALA A 59 3.59 -3.95 -22.25
CA ALA A 59 3.11 -3.06 -21.21
C ALA A 59 4.15 -2.00 -20.84
N GLU A 60 3.72 -0.75 -20.70
CA GLU A 60 4.54 0.39 -20.24
C GLU A 60 4.54 0.48 -18.71
N ALA A 61 3.49 -0.03 -18.09
CA ALA A 61 3.36 -0.15 -16.63
C ALA A 61 2.68 -1.45 -16.25
N VAL A 62 3.02 -1.98 -15.07
CA VAL A 62 2.38 -3.15 -14.47
C VAL A 62 1.89 -2.76 -13.09
N VAL A 63 0.58 -2.85 -12.87
CA VAL A 63 -0.03 -2.76 -11.53
C VAL A 63 0.06 -4.13 -10.90
N MET A 64 0.67 -4.22 -9.71
CA MET A 64 1.00 -5.48 -9.05
C MET A 64 0.18 -5.61 -7.76
N ILE A 65 -0.76 -6.54 -7.77
CA ILE A 65 -1.64 -6.87 -6.65
C ILE A 65 -1.14 -8.18 -6.04
N GLY A 66 -0.12 -8.08 -5.21
CA GLY A 66 0.57 -9.25 -4.68
C GLY A 66 1.33 -8.97 -3.40
N THR A 67 1.93 -10.03 -2.85
CA THR A 67 2.85 -9.97 -1.73
C THR A 67 4.31 -9.83 -2.21
N TYR A 68 5.22 -9.51 -1.28
CA TYR A 68 6.62 -9.16 -1.62
C TYR A 68 7.39 -10.23 -2.40
N GLU A 69 7.23 -11.53 -2.05
CA GLU A 69 8.01 -12.58 -2.70
C GLU A 69 7.68 -12.76 -4.18
N PRO A 70 6.42 -13.01 -4.59
CA PRO A 70 6.09 -13.15 -6.02
C PRO A 70 6.26 -11.84 -6.80
N CYS A 71 6.06 -10.68 -6.16
CA CYS A 71 6.33 -9.40 -6.81
C CYS A 71 7.82 -9.18 -7.05
N ALA A 72 8.68 -9.53 -6.09
CA ALA A 72 10.13 -9.47 -6.27
C ALA A 72 10.61 -10.42 -7.37
N GLU A 73 10.08 -11.65 -7.40
CA GLU A 73 10.42 -12.65 -8.42
C GLU A 73 10.01 -12.17 -9.83
N PHE A 74 8.78 -11.66 -9.97
CA PHE A 74 8.32 -11.09 -11.24
C PHE A 74 9.24 -9.98 -11.74
N ILE A 75 9.63 -9.05 -10.86
CA ILE A 75 10.50 -7.91 -11.21
C ILE A 75 11.90 -8.40 -11.61
N ARG A 76 12.47 -9.40 -10.91
CA ARG A 76 13.77 -9.99 -11.27
C ARG A 76 13.74 -10.66 -12.64
N LEU A 77 12.76 -11.52 -12.88
CA LEU A 77 12.59 -12.20 -14.16
C LEU A 77 12.33 -11.23 -15.31
N ALA A 78 11.57 -10.16 -15.06
CA ALA A 78 11.35 -9.08 -16.03
C ALA A 78 12.70 -8.42 -16.40
N LYS A 79 13.52 -8.07 -15.40
CA LYS A 79 14.84 -7.49 -15.62
C LYS A 79 15.77 -8.42 -16.40
N GLU A 80 15.82 -9.70 -16.06
CA GLU A 80 16.61 -10.71 -16.78
C GLU A 80 16.23 -10.81 -18.25
N LYS A 81 14.94 -10.59 -18.57
CA LYS A 81 14.41 -10.60 -19.93
C LYS A 81 14.44 -9.19 -20.59
N HIS A 82 15.16 -8.22 -19.99
CA HIS A 82 15.26 -6.84 -20.49
C HIS A 82 13.90 -6.14 -20.67
N PHE A 83 12.93 -6.48 -19.82
CA PHE A 83 11.60 -5.86 -19.78
C PHE A 83 11.50 -4.96 -18.56
N SER A 84 11.52 -3.62 -18.77
CA SER A 84 11.62 -2.60 -17.72
C SER A 84 10.44 -1.61 -17.76
N PRO A 85 9.20 -2.05 -17.55
CA PRO A 85 8.06 -1.16 -17.37
C PRO A 85 8.16 -0.43 -16.03
N VAL A 86 7.23 0.50 -15.76
CA VAL A 86 7.05 1.01 -14.40
C VAL A 86 6.26 -0.03 -13.59
N PHE A 87 6.80 -0.47 -12.45
CA PHE A 87 6.13 -1.42 -11.55
C PHE A 87 5.43 -0.64 -10.43
N TYR A 88 4.09 -0.68 -10.41
CA TYR A 88 3.26 -0.08 -9.36
C TYR A 88 2.74 -1.15 -8.43
N ASN A 89 3.21 -1.17 -7.20
CA ASN A 89 2.75 -2.10 -6.17
C ASN A 89 1.78 -1.40 -5.22
N VAL A 90 0.76 -2.12 -4.76
CA VAL A 90 -0.13 -1.65 -3.70
C VAL A 90 0.57 -1.77 -2.34
N SER A 91 0.13 -1.00 -1.34
CA SER A 91 0.73 -0.96 0.01
C SER A 91 0.85 -2.33 0.66
N PHE A 92 -0.11 -3.22 0.39
CA PHE A 92 -0.16 -4.58 0.93
C PHE A 92 1.04 -5.46 0.52
N VAL A 93 1.81 -5.05 -0.48
CA VAL A 93 3.05 -5.77 -0.87
C VAL A 93 4.06 -5.87 0.27
N GLY A 94 4.07 -4.94 1.23
CA GLY A 94 5.10 -4.86 2.25
C GLY A 94 6.40 -4.26 1.71
N ALA A 95 6.46 -2.91 1.66
CA ALA A 95 7.51 -2.18 0.97
C ALA A 95 8.93 -2.54 1.46
N ASP A 96 9.13 -2.67 2.77
CA ASP A 96 10.46 -2.93 3.34
C ASP A 96 10.97 -4.33 2.95
N GLU A 97 10.10 -5.35 2.98
CA GLU A 97 10.46 -6.70 2.56
C GLU A 97 10.68 -6.78 1.04
N LEU A 98 9.86 -6.09 0.25
CA LEU A 98 10.08 -5.97 -1.19
C LEU A 98 11.45 -5.33 -1.48
N ALA A 99 11.79 -4.22 -0.79
CA ALA A 99 13.08 -3.56 -0.93
C ALA A 99 14.24 -4.48 -0.53
N ARG A 100 14.10 -5.23 0.57
CA ARG A 100 15.11 -6.19 1.04
C ARG A 100 15.37 -7.29 0.01
N LEU A 101 14.31 -7.83 -0.60
CA LEU A 101 14.41 -8.89 -1.61
C LEU A 101 14.99 -8.37 -2.92
N LEU A 102 14.64 -7.17 -3.34
CA LEU A 102 15.13 -6.57 -4.59
C LEU A 102 16.56 -6.05 -4.46
N GLY A 103 16.96 -5.60 -3.26
CA GLY A 103 18.27 -5.01 -3.05
C GLY A 103 18.45 -3.72 -3.87
N ARG A 104 19.61 -3.55 -4.47
CA ARG A 104 19.92 -2.41 -5.34
C ARG A 104 19.61 -2.73 -6.80
N ILE A 105 18.34 -2.82 -7.12
CA ILE A 105 17.90 -2.99 -8.49
C ILE A 105 17.63 -1.61 -9.12
N ASP A 106 18.12 -1.41 -10.35
CA ASP A 106 17.90 -0.16 -11.09
C ASP A 106 16.65 -0.31 -11.98
N GLU A 107 15.48 -0.21 -11.36
CA GLU A 107 14.19 -0.29 -12.01
C GLU A 107 13.23 0.76 -11.45
N LYS A 108 12.24 1.15 -12.24
CA LYS A 108 11.19 2.10 -11.82
C LYS A 108 10.12 1.38 -11.00
N ILE A 109 10.38 1.24 -9.70
CA ILE A 109 9.49 0.54 -8.77
C ILE A 109 8.85 1.55 -7.82
N ILE A 110 7.55 1.52 -7.77
CA ILE A 110 6.72 2.40 -6.94
C ILE A 110 5.87 1.52 -6.04
N VAL A 111 5.78 1.88 -4.77
CA VAL A 111 4.80 1.32 -3.82
C VAL A 111 3.91 2.46 -3.35
N THR A 112 2.60 2.26 -3.45
CA THR A 112 1.63 3.17 -2.84
C THR A 112 1.52 2.86 -1.36
N GLN A 113 1.37 3.89 -0.52
CA GLN A 113 1.21 3.74 0.92
C GLN A 113 -0.08 4.43 1.37
N VAL A 114 -0.76 3.85 2.34
CA VAL A 114 -2.02 4.38 2.89
C VAL A 114 -1.80 5.24 4.13
N VAL A 115 -0.57 5.29 4.63
CA VAL A 115 -0.13 6.12 5.75
C VAL A 115 1.08 6.97 5.35
N PRO A 116 1.35 8.11 6.02
CA PRO A 116 2.52 8.92 5.73
C PRO A 116 3.83 8.18 6.04
N PRO A 117 4.99 8.71 5.60
CA PRO A 117 6.27 8.15 5.96
C PRO A 117 6.44 8.04 7.47
N PRO A 118 6.87 6.87 7.99
CA PRO A 118 7.04 6.67 9.43
C PRO A 118 8.22 7.47 9.99
N GLU A 119 9.28 7.66 9.21
CA GLU A 119 10.43 8.48 9.59
C GLU A 119 10.17 9.93 9.19
N VAL A 120 9.78 10.75 10.18
CA VAL A 120 9.52 12.18 9.97
C VAL A 120 10.78 12.97 10.27
N SER A 121 11.44 13.44 9.22
CA SER A 121 12.51 14.44 9.36
C SER A 121 11.93 15.86 9.46
N GLY A 122 12.30 16.61 10.48
CA GLY A 122 11.92 18.02 10.65
C GLY A 122 10.74 18.27 11.59
N SER A 123 10.33 19.54 11.66
CA SER A 123 9.34 20.06 12.62
C SER A 123 7.91 20.10 12.10
N ASN A 124 7.54 19.25 11.14
CA ASN A 124 6.17 19.25 10.63
C ASN A 124 5.19 18.90 11.76
N LYS A 125 4.47 19.91 12.27
CA LYS A 125 3.56 19.77 13.41
C LYS A 125 2.41 18.81 13.13
N GLU A 126 2.00 18.66 11.88
CA GLU A 126 0.89 17.80 11.46
C GLU A 126 1.20 16.29 11.55
N LEU A 127 2.48 15.94 11.76
CA LEU A 127 2.94 14.55 11.86
C LEU A 127 3.34 14.17 13.31
N TRP A 128 2.66 14.74 14.30
CA TRP A 128 2.95 14.45 15.71
C TRP A 128 2.68 12.98 16.07
N GLY A 129 1.66 12.35 15.50
CA GLY A 129 1.33 10.94 15.75
C GLY A 129 2.36 9.98 15.16
N ALA A 130 2.94 10.29 14.00
CA ALA A 130 4.05 9.49 13.46
C ALA A 130 5.28 9.59 14.38
N ARG A 131 5.56 10.75 14.99
CA ARG A 131 6.63 10.89 15.98
C ARG A 131 6.34 10.14 17.28
N GLU A 132 5.09 10.19 17.75
CA GLU A 132 4.63 9.40 18.91
C GLU A 132 4.87 7.91 18.67
N TYR A 133 4.44 7.41 17.49
CA TYR A 133 4.70 6.04 17.07
C TYR A 133 6.19 5.67 17.15
N VAL A 134 7.07 6.50 16.58
CA VAL A 134 8.53 6.23 16.62
C VAL A 134 9.07 6.21 18.03
N ALA A 135 8.60 7.11 18.92
CA ALA A 135 9.00 7.14 20.31
C ALA A 135 8.56 5.88 21.07
N LEU A 136 7.31 5.44 20.88
CA LEU A 136 6.77 4.22 21.48
C LEU A 136 7.47 2.96 20.95
N LEU A 137 7.69 2.89 19.63
CA LEU A 137 8.43 1.79 19.02
C LEU A 137 9.82 1.66 19.67
N LYS A 138 10.55 2.76 19.77
CA LYS A 138 11.88 2.77 20.41
C LYS A 138 11.84 2.37 21.89
N GLN A 139 10.78 2.71 22.59
CA GLN A 139 10.60 2.38 24.01
C GLN A 139 10.31 0.90 24.23
N TYR A 140 9.42 0.32 23.44
CA TYR A 140 8.91 -1.04 23.66
C TYR A 140 9.57 -2.09 22.77
N TYR A 141 10.07 -1.70 21.61
CA TYR A 141 10.70 -2.57 20.61
C TYR A 141 11.98 -1.92 20.06
N PRO A 142 13.02 -1.72 20.90
CA PRO A 142 14.21 -0.93 20.56
C PRO A 142 15.06 -1.51 19.42
N SER A 143 14.89 -2.80 19.09
CA SER A 143 15.55 -3.46 17.96
C SER A 143 14.82 -3.23 16.63
N ASP A 144 13.55 -2.81 16.67
CA ASP A 144 12.74 -2.66 15.49
C ASP A 144 12.95 -1.30 14.84
N ARG A 145 12.75 -1.27 13.52
CA ARG A 145 12.82 -0.02 12.74
C ARG A 145 11.43 0.45 12.38
N PRO A 146 11.19 1.78 12.40
CA PRO A 146 9.96 2.35 11.90
C PRO A 146 9.70 1.92 10.45
N ASN A 147 8.48 1.48 10.15
CA ASN A 147 8.07 1.09 8.81
C ASN A 147 6.58 1.39 8.59
N PHE A 148 6.15 1.39 7.31
CA PHE A 148 4.78 1.74 6.95
C PHE A 148 3.75 0.78 7.53
N VAL A 149 4.03 -0.52 7.53
CA VAL A 149 3.09 -1.56 8.00
C VAL A 149 2.82 -1.41 9.50
N SER A 150 3.87 -1.21 10.31
CA SER A 150 3.70 -1.06 11.76
C SER A 150 3.10 0.30 12.13
N LEU A 151 3.35 1.38 11.37
CA LEU A 151 2.66 2.67 11.56
C LEU A 151 1.16 2.52 11.23
N GLU A 152 0.80 1.82 10.15
CA GLU A 152 -0.59 1.53 9.83
C GLU A 152 -1.28 0.74 10.96
N GLY A 153 -0.61 -0.30 11.48
CA GLY A 153 -1.10 -1.05 12.65
C GLY A 153 -1.30 -0.16 13.88
N TYR A 154 -0.37 0.76 14.15
CA TYR A 154 -0.48 1.74 15.23
C TYR A 154 -1.70 2.66 15.06
N ILE A 155 -1.92 3.20 13.86
CA ILE A 155 -3.08 4.05 13.56
C ILE A 155 -4.38 3.28 13.73
N ASN A 156 -4.44 2.04 13.23
CA ASN A 156 -5.61 1.17 13.40
C ASN A 156 -5.91 0.90 14.88
N ALA A 157 -4.88 0.68 15.70
CA ALA A 157 -5.04 0.52 17.14
C ALA A 157 -5.57 1.79 17.82
N LYS A 158 -5.09 2.98 17.42
CA LYS A 158 -5.59 4.27 17.93
C LYS A 158 -7.08 4.46 17.59
N VAL A 159 -7.49 4.14 16.36
CA VAL A 159 -8.91 4.20 15.96
C VAL A 159 -9.76 3.20 16.75
N LEU A 160 -9.25 1.99 16.96
CA LEU A 160 -9.93 0.98 17.79
C LEU A 160 -10.15 1.49 19.22
N VAL A 161 -9.11 2.04 19.84
CA VAL A 161 -9.21 2.59 21.21
C VAL A 161 -10.21 3.73 21.27
N GLU A 162 -10.17 4.69 20.36
CA GLU A 162 -11.14 5.78 20.26
C GLU A 162 -12.58 5.26 20.15
N GLY A 163 -12.81 4.25 19.30
CA GLY A 163 -14.12 3.61 19.18
C GLY A 163 -14.58 2.94 20.45
N LEU A 164 -13.70 2.24 21.16
CA LEU A 164 -14.01 1.59 22.44
C LEU A 164 -14.32 2.60 23.54
N GLU A 165 -13.57 3.70 23.63
CA GLU A 165 -13.80 4.77 24.59
C GLU A 165 -15.17 5.46 24.37
N ARG A 166 -15.54 5.70 23.11
CA ARG A 166 -16.85 6.28 22.74
C ARG A 166 -17.99 5.31 22.99
N ALA A 167 -17.81 4.01 22.74
CA ALA A 167 -18.83 2.99 22.99
C ALA A 167 -19.13 2.83 24.49
N GLY A 168 -18.15 3.09 25.36
CA GLY A 168 -18.31 3.06 26.81
C GLY A 168 -18.47 1.65 27.37
N ARG A 169 -19.09 1.56 28.58
CA ARG A 169 -19.14 0.30 29.34
C ARG A 169 -20.12 -0.73 28.80
N GLU A 170 -21.18 -0.29 28.14
CA GLU A 170 -22.19 -1.19 27.53
C GLU A 170 -21.77 -1.65 26.15
N LEU A 171 -20.53 -2.14 26.04
CA LEU A 171 -19.90 -2.51 24.78
C LEU A 171 -20.57 -3.74 24.17
N ASN A 172 -21.08 -3.56 22.96
CA ASN A 172 -21.53 -4.62 22.08
C ASN A 172 -21.24 -4.22 20.63
N ARG A 173 -21.55 -5.08 19.66
CA ARG A 173 -21.26 -4.81 18.25
C ARG A 173 -21.93 -3.52 17.76
N GLU A 174 -23.20 -3.30 18.08
CA GLU A 174 -23.97 -2.14 17.63
C GLU A 174 -23.43 -0.83 18.23
N THR A 175 -23.19 -0.82 19.55
CA THR A 175 -22.65 0.37 20.22
C THR A 175 -21.25 0.71 19.72
N PHE A 176 -20.43 -0.28 19.40
CA PHE A 176 -19.11 -0.05 18.83
C PHE A 176 -19.18 0.48 17.40
N ILE A 177 -20.02 -0.09 16.52
CA ILE A 177 -20.22 0.42 15.15
C ILE A 177 -20.69 1.87 15.18
N ASN A 178 -21.72 2.16 15.99
CA ASN A 178 -22.24 3.54 16.16
C ASN A 178 -21.14 4.50 16.65
N ALA A 179 -20.28 4.03 17.56
CA ALA A 179 -19.16 4.82 18.09
C ALA A 179 -18.15 5.14 16.98
N ILE A 180 -17.74 4.17 16.17
CA ILE A 180 -16.83 4.40 15.01
C ILE A 180 -17.47 5.36 14.00
N GLU A 181 -18.74 5.16 13.63
CA GLU A 181 -19.47 6.00 12.68
C GLU A 181 -19.68 7.44 13.18
N SER A 182 -19.60 7.66 14.50
CA SER A 182 -19.65 8.99 15.12
C SER A 182 -18.33 9.76 15.04
N ILE A 183 -17.25 9.13 14.65
CA ILE A 183 -15.93 9.78 14.56
C ILE A 183 -15.93 10.75 13.39
N GLN A 184 -15.72 12.04 13.69
CA GLN A 184 -15.62 13.11 12.72
C GLN A 184 -14.34 13.91 12.96
N LYS A 185 -13.54 14.07 11.90
CA LYS A 185 -12.31 14.89 11.89
C LYS A 185 -11.33 14.53 13.02
N LEU A 186 -11.17 13.24 13.32
CA LEU A 186 -10.21 12.77 14.31
C LEU A 186 -8.79 13.04 13.82
N ASP A 187 -8.03 13.83 14.58
CA ASP A 187 -6.62 14.09 14.33
C ASP A 187 -5.76 13.09 15.10
N LEU A 188 -5.11 12.21 14.37
CA LEU A 188 -4.13 11.27 14.91
C LEU A 188 -2.68 11.69 14.60
N GLY A 189 -2.46 12.95 14.17
CA GLY A 189 -1.12 13.45 13.86
C GLY A 189 -0.45 12.77 12.67
N ILE A 190 -1.21 12.51 11.62
CA ILE A 190 -0.76 11.88 10.38
C ILE A 190 -1.00 12.77 9.15
N ALA A 191 -1.14 14.08 9.37
CA ALA A 191 -1.45 15.11 8.37
C ALA A 191 -2.77 14.88 7.60
N ASN A 192 -3.65 14.05 8.13
CA ASN A 192 -4.99 13.81 7.62
C ASN A 192 -5.95 13.59 8.79
N LEU A 193 -7.17 14.08 8.63
CA LEU A 193 -8.25 13.87 9.59
C LEU A 193 -9.08 12.66 9.18
N LEU A 194 -9.38 11.79 10.13
CA LEU A 194 -10.20 10.60 9.90
C LEU A 194 -11.68 10.94 10.20
N SER A 195 -12.55 10.45 9.35
CA SER A 195 -13.99 10.51 9.56
C SER A 195 -14.64 9.22 9.08
N PHE A 196 -15.68 8.81 9.77
CA PHE A 196 -16.49 7.64 9.41
C PHE A 196 -17.97 8.02 9.41
N SER A 197 -18.79 7.25 8.74
CA SER A 197 -20.24 7.41 8.73
C SER A 197 -20.94 6.09 8.41
N PRO A 198 -22.27 5.96 8.61
CA PRO A 198 -23.01 4.76 8.21
C PRO A 198 -22.95 4.42 6.72
N ARG A 199 -22.50 5.36 5.88
CA ARG A 199 -22.38 5.18 4.42
C ARG A 199 -20.96 5.08 3.93
N ASP A 200 -19.98 5.41 4.79
CA ASP A 200 -18.57 5.44 4.45
C ASP A 200 -17.73 5.02 5.66
N HIS A 201 -17.14 3.83 5.56
CA HIS A 201 -16.25 3.26 6.56
C HIS A 201 -14.77 3.40 6.19
N GLN A 202 -14.44 4.18 5.15
CA GLN A 202 -13.08 4.47 4.75
C GLN A 202 -12.57 5.73 5.48
N GLY A 203 -11.75 5.55 6.51
CA GLY A 203 -11.26 6.66 7.33
C GLY A 203 -10.20 7.54 6.67
N LEU A 204 -9.45 7.01 5.68
CA LEU A 204 -8.39 7.72 4.96
C LEU A 204 -8.53 7.50 3.46
N GLU A 205 -8.45 8.59 2.70
CA GLU A 205 -8.53 8.57 1.23
C GLU A 205 -7.18 8.87 0.56
N ARG A 206 -6.24 9.43 1.30
CA ARG A 206 -4.96 9.85 0.74
C ARG A 206 -4.02 8.68 0.55
N VAL A 207 -3.41 8.63 -0.64
CA VAL A 207 -2.37 7.67 -1.00
C VAL A 207 -1.04 8.38 -1.21
N TYR A 208 0.03 7.84 -0.65
CA TYR A 208 1.40 8.33 -0.79
C TYR A 208 2.16 7.44 -1.77
N PHE A 209 2.93 8.04 -2.67
CA PHE A 209 3.76 7.30 -3.61
C PHE A 209 5.19 7.26 -3.12
N THR A 210 5.74 6.07 -2.94
CA THR A 210 7.13 5.87 -2.59
C THR A 210 7.87 5.20 -3.72
N HIS A 211 9.12 5.59 -3.92
CA HIS A 211 9.99 5.11 -4.99
C HIS A 211 11.16 4.34 -4.39
N LEU A 212 11.52 3.22 -5.00
CA LEU A 212 12.73 2.49 -4.61
C LEU A 212 13.97 3.32 -4.96
N GLN A 213 14.77 3.61 -3.94
CA GLN A 213 16.03 4.33 -4.07
C GLN A 213 17.04 3.77 -3.07
N ASP A 214 18.19 3.33 -3.54
CA ASP A 214 19.27 2.78 -2.71
C ASP A 214 18.80 1.66 -1.76
N GLY A 215 17.88 0.79 -2.23
CA GLY A 215 17.34 -0.33 -1.47
C GLY A 215 16.31 0.04 -0.40
N LYS A 216 15.71 1.23 -0.49
CA LYS A 216 14.63 1.71 0.39
C LYS A 216 13.53 2.39 -0.40
N PHE A 217 12.29 2.31 0.08
CA PHE A 217 11.19 3.08 -0.48
C PHE A 217 11.13 4.47 0.17
N VAL A 218 11.38 5.49 -0.64
CA VAL A 218 11.44 6.91 -0.22
C VAL A 218 10.23 7.65 -0.78
N TRP A 219 9.53 8.38 0.08
CA TRP A 219 8.47 9.27 -0.34
C TRP A 219 9.03 10.53 -1.00
N ARG A 220 8.42 10.95 -2.09
CA ARG A 220 8.72 12.22 -2.77
C ARG A 220 7.46 13.07 -2.85
N ASN A 221 7.55 14.30 -2.37
CA ASN A 221 6.53 15.32 -2.67
C ASN A 221 6.57 15.59 -4.18
N HIS A 222 5.46 15.40 -4.85
CA HIS A 222 5.23 15.83 -6.23
C HIS A 222 4.42 17.10 -6.25
#